data_28e34c129d5b4d4c04d82d1ed414b6b7
#
_entry.id   28e34c129d5b4d4c04d82d1ed414b6b7
#
_cell.length_a   1.000
_cell.length_b   1.000
_cell.length_c   1.000
_cell.angle_alpha   90.00
_cell.angle_beta   90.00
_cell.angle_gamma   90.00
#
_symmetry.space_group_name_H-M   'P 1'
#
loop_
_entity.id
_entity.type
_entity.pdbx_description
1 polymer ?
#
loop_
_entity_poly.entity_id
_entity_poly.type
_entity_poly.pdbx_seq_one_letter_code
_entity_poly.pdbx_strand_id
1 'polypeptide(L)'
;MIGCHECVESRTPVFSSRPGGESLSVFNQVFSRRAFRFEGLIAAPRKVSRLHHFACLRHCAEMSRLPRFQRVVKVAPIKLTERDHNIIRLIHRHRFLRSHQIIALLGGSAQNLSRRFQWLFHHGYLERPRAQLQYYERSGSQTIAYGLGNKSGSVVQLNPASWGEKNRGIGRIYLAHALLVSDVMVALELACRRHGIRLLHEDELNLPIQAPLYWRVKIRDGTKLGVIPDRVFALEYADQNGQVQRVHYFLEADRGTMPVVREKLAQTSFCRKLLAYEATWGTMVHQRHLGIPRFRVLTVTTSAARVKSLLDACSQLQRGHGLFLFADESVLRRDLLDAVWQCGKAASLSALVDLPDLAKSHVS
;
A
#
# COMPACT_ATOMS: atom_id res chain seq x y z
N MET A 1 52.84 29.49 -26.86
CA MET A 1 53.29 28.64 -27.93
C MET A 1 52.25 27.51 -28.00
N ILE A 2 51.29 27.62 -28.96
CA ILE A 2 51.19 26.84 -30.18
C ILE A 2 50.74 25.41 -29.83
N GLY A 3 49.61 24.86 -30.28
CA GLY A 3 48.65 25.10 -31.37
C GLY A 3 47.51 24.12 -31.18
N CYS A 4 46.36 24.45 -31.50
CA CYS A 4 45.44 24.29 -32.62
C CYS A 4 45.43 22.93 -33.31
N HIS A 5 44.18 22.54 -33.65
CA HIS A 5 43.67 21.60 -34.69
C HIS A 5 43.13 20.29 -34.11
N GLU A 6 41.92 19.80 -34.45
CA GLU A 6 41.03 20.06 -35.61
C GLU A 6 39.62 19.49 -35.33
N CYS A 7 38.64 20.12 -35.89
CA CYS A 7 37.27 19.63 -36.11
C CYS A 7 37.23 18.44 -37.06
N VAL A 8 36.38 17.44 -36.81
CA VAL A 8 35.82 16.62 -37.87
C VAL A 8 34.32 16.47 -37.64
N GLU A 9 33.55 17.14 -38.49
CA GLU A 9 32.15 16.84 -38.79
C GLU A 9 32.05 15.50 -39.52
N SER A 10 31.03 14.72 -39.24
CA SER A 10 30.36 13.93 -40.28
C SER A 10 28.99 13.40 -39.79
N ARG A 11 27.95 14.02 -40.25
CA ARG A 11 26.90 13.50 -41.14
C ARG A 11 25.96 12.46 -40.55
N THR A 12 24.78 12.94 -40.31
CA THR A 12 23.49 12.19 -40.33
C THR A 12 23.27 11.46 -41.66
N PRO A 13 22.56 10.35 -41.68
CA PRO A 13 21.61 10.10 -42.76
C PRO A 13 20.15 10.14 -42.28
N VAL A 14 19.40 10.97 -42.95
CA VAL A 14 17.96 10.94 -43.10
C VAL A 14 17.57 9.68 -43.84
N PHE A 15 16.66 8.86 -43.29
CA PHE A 15 15.85 7.95 -44.13
C PHE A 15 14.38 8.09 -43.72
N SER A 16 13.64 8.56 -44.73
CA SER A 16 12.20 8.59 -44.89
C SER A 16 11.69 7.18 -45.14
N SER A 17 10.60 6.78 -44.50
CA SER A 17 9.36 6.26 -45.12
C SER A 17 8.50 5.52 -44.09
N ARG A 18 7.29 5.99 -43.91
CA ARG A 18 6.11 5.22 -43.45
C ARG A 18 5.67 4.29 -44.61
N PRO A 19 4.76 3.28 -44.45
CA PRO A 19 3.77 3.08 -43.38
C PRO A 19 3.62 1.59 -42.96
N GLY A 20 2.86 1.35 -41.90
CA GLY A 20 2.39 0.02 -41.52
C GLY A 20 1.73 0.10 -40.13
N GLY A 21 0.44 0.45 -40.14
CA GLY A 21 -0.37 0.32 -38.94
C GLY A 21 -0.72 -1.14 -38.70
N GLU A 22 -0.78 -1.47 -37.40
CA GLU A 22 -1.56 -2.54 -36.81
C GLU A 22 -1.18 -2.55 -35.33
N SER A 23 -2.12 -2.27 -34.60
CA SER A 23 -3.01 -3.00 -33.74
C SER A 23 -2.78 -2.68 -32.26
N LEU A 24 -3.37 -1.56 -31.80
CA LEU A 24 -3.80 -1.34 -30.42
C LEU A 24 -5.33 -1.50 -30.37
N SER A 25 -5.85 -2.71 -30.58
CA SER A 25 -7.29 -2.98 -30.53
C SER A 25 -7.64 -4.42 -30.12
N VAL A 26 -7.06 -4.93 -29.02
CA VAL A 26 -7.40 -6.29 -28.50
C VAL A 26 -7.93 -6.24 -27.06
N PHE A 27 -8.39 -5.11 -26.55
CA PHE A 27 -8.99 -5.07 -25.19
C PHE A 27 -10.44 -4.53 -25.12
N ASN A 28 -11.13 -4.41 -26.27
CA ASN A 28 -12.50 -3.89 -26.25
C ASN A 28 -13.54 -4.71 -27.04
N GLN A 29 -13.35 -6.01 -27.20
CA GLN A 29 -14.34 -6.88 -27.84
C GLN A 29 -14.52 -8.18 -27.10
N VAL A 30 -15.23 -8.19 -26.01
CA VAL A 30 -16.05 -9.34 -25.53
C VAL A 30 -17.19 -8.81 -24.66
N PHE A 31 -18.14 -8.09 -25.22
CA PHE A 31 -19.51 -7.99 -24.70
C PHE A 31 -20.46 -7.57 -25.84
N SER A 32 -20.68 -8.47 -26.80
CA SER A 32 -21.78 -8.36 -27.72
C SER A 32 -22.68 -9.58 -27.59
N ARG A 33 -23.85 -9.32 -27.07
CA ARG A 33 -25.15 -9.95 -27.27
C ARG A 33 -25.15 -11.38 -27.85
N ARG A 34 -25.50 -12.37 -27.01
CA ARG A 34 -26.25 -13.55 -27.40
C ARG A 34 -27.52 -13.63 -26.57
N ALA A 35 -28.62 -13.27 -27.23
CA ALA A 35 -29.96 -13.63 -26.81
C ALA A 35 -30.13 -15.16 -27.03
N PHE A 36 -30.27 -15.94 -25.97
CA PHE A 36 -30.77 -17.30 -26.05
C PHE A 36 -32.28 -17.26 -25.84
N ARG A 37 -33.01 -17.64 -26.88
CA ARG A 37 -34.41 -18.01 -26.82
C ARG A 37 -34.48 -19.38 -26.13
N PHE A 38 -35.19 -19.48 -25.02
CA PHE A 38 -35.71 -20.73 -24.48
C PHE A 38 -37.22 -20.68 -24.57
N GLU A 39 -37.77 -21.46 -25.48
CA GLU A 39 -39.19 -21.84 -25.49
C GLU A 39 -39.39 -23.12 -24.69
N GLY A 40 -40.37 -23.08 -23.80
CA GLY A 40 -41.07 -24.27 -23.34
C GLY A 40 -40.77 -24.75 -21.93
N LEU A 41 -41.53 -24.34 -20.94
CA LEU A 41 -42.43 -25.18 -20.11
C LEU A 41 -43.15 -24.27 -19.10
N ILE A 42 -44.46 -24.30 -19.20
CA ILE A 42 -45.41 -23.55 -18.38
C ILE A 42 -45.52 -24.21 -17.01
N ALA A 43 -45.05 -23.56 -15.96
CA ALA A 43 -45.48 -23.82 -14.58
C ALA A 43 -45.93 -22.49 -13.96
N ALA A 44 -47.13 -22.44 -13.41
CA ALA A 44 -47.88 -21.28 -12.95
C ALA A 44 -47.09 -20.40 -11.95
N PRO A 45 -47.20 -19.07 -12.02
CA PRO A 45 -46.46 -18.18 -11.17
C PRO A 45 -47.12 -18.07 -9.79
N ARG A 46 -46.39 -18.44 -8.74
CA ARG A 46 -46.66 -17.92 -7.40
C ARG A 46 -46.54 -16.40 -7.46
N LYS A 47 -47.63 -15.69 -7.12
CA LYS A 47 -47.70 -14.22 -6.98
C LYS A 47 -46.68 -13.74 -5.94
N VAL A 48 -45.43 -13.60 -6.30
CA VAL A 48 -44.48 -12.76 -5.59
C VAL A 48 -44.79 -11.34 -6.06
N SER A 49 -45.26 -10.51 -5.14
CA SER A 49 -45.87 -9.22 -5.43
C SER A 49 -44.89 -8.35 -6.26
N ARG A 50 -45.35 -7.92 -7.45
CA ARG A 50 -44.67 -6.93 -8.31
C ARG A 50 -44.20 -5.68 -7.54
N LEU A 51 -44.86 -5.33 -6.43
CA LEU A 51 -44.49 -4.25 -5.54
C LEU A 51 -43.07 -4.39 -4.93
N HIS A 52 -42.63 -5.60 -4.55
CA HIS A 52 -41.28 -5.79 -3.99
C HIS A 52 -40.20 -5.65 -5.06
N HIS A 53 -40.47 -6.06 -6.28
CA HIS A 53 -39.50 -5.93 -7.37
C HIS A 53 -39.31 -4.47 -7.85
N PHE A 54 -40.41 -3.72 -7.92
CA PHE A 54 -40.38 -2.28 -8.23
C PHE A 54 -39.74 -1.44 -7.12
N ALA A 55 -39.96 -1.78 -5.85
CA ALA A 55 -39.30 -1.14 -4.71
C ALA A 55 -37.80 -1.37 -4.73
N CYS A 56 -37.35 -2.60 -5.05
CA CYS A 56 -35.92 -2.92 -5.16
C CYS A 56 -35.25 -2.20 -6.34
N LEU A 57 -35.91 -2.13 -7.50
CA LEU A 57 -35.40 -1.43 -8.70
C LEU A 57 -35.33 0.09 -8.50
N ARG A 58 -36.34 0.71 -7.88
CA ARG A 58 -36.31 2.13 -7.49
C ARG A 58 -35.18 2.41 -6.51
N HIS A 59 -35.02 1.57 -5.49
CA HIS A 59 -33.96 1.70 -4.49
C HIS A 59 -32.54 1.57 -5.10
N CYS A 60 -32.36 0.67 -6.05
CA CYS A 60 -31.10 0.57 -6.81
C CYS A 60 -30.86 1.77 -7.75
N ALA A 61 -31.90 2.36 -8.32
CA ALA A 61 -31.78 3.53 -9.20
C ALA A 61 -31.49 4.83 -8.40
N GLU A 62 -32.03 4.95 -7.17
CA GLU A 62 -31.72 6.05 -6.26
C GLU A 62 -30.28 5.99 -5.73
N MET A 63 -29.74 4.81 -5.49
CA MET A 63 -28.36 4.62 -5.03
C MET A 63 -27.30 5.13 -6.02
N SER A 64 -27.54 5.04 -7.31
CA SER A 64 -26.59 5.54 -8.35
C SER A 64 -26.45 7.07 -8.37
N ARG A 65 -27.37 7.79 -7.71
CA ARG A 65 -27.41 9.26 -7.66
C ARG A 65 -26.94 9.86 -6.34
N LEU A 66 -26.53 9.04 -5.38
CA LEU A 66 -26.07 9.54 -4.08
C LEU A 66 -24.75 10.32 -4.22
N PRO A 67 -24.61 11.47 -3.53
CA PRO A 67 -23.40 12.29 -3.61
C PRO A 67 -22.16 11.53 -3.11
N ARG A 68 -21.03 11.72 -3.81
CA ARG A 68 -19.81 10.97 -3.50
C ARG A 68 -19.15 11.36 -2.19
N PHE A 69 -19.16 12.64 -1.82
CA PHE A 69 -18.43 13.19 -0.68
C PHE A 69 -19.32 13.91 0.35
N GLN A 70 -20.61 13.80 0.20
CA GLN A 70 -21.59 14.32 1.16
C GLN A 70 -22.50 13.17 1.59
N ARG A 71 -22.79 13.10 2.89
CA ARG A 71 -23.75 12.13 3.42
C ARG A 71 -25.16 12.65 3.22
N VAL A 72 -26.07 11.78 2.85
CA VAL A 72 -27.50 12.09 2.85
C VAL A 72 -28.07 11.90 4.26
N VAL A 73 -29.03 12.75 4.63
CA VAL A 73 -29.59 12.77 5.99
C VAL A 73 -30.51 11.57 6.25
N LYS A 74 -31.26 11.14 5.23
CA LYS A 74 -32.18 10.01 5.32
C LYS A 74 -31.71 8.89 4.42
N VAL A 75 -31.25 7.80 5.03
CA VAL A 75 -30.86 6.56 4.34
C VAL A 75 -31.65 5.42 4.99
N ALA A 76 -32.14 4.48 4.17
CA ALA A 76 -32.80 3.28 4.70
C ALA A 76 -31.90 2.54 5.69
N PRO A 77 -32.44 1.93 6.76
CA PRO A 77 -31.64 1.24 7.76
C PRO A 77 -30.71 0.18 7.14
N ILE A 78 -29.51 0.03 7.68
CA ILE A 78 -28.54 -0.96 7.24
C ILE A 78 -28.41 -2.05 8.32
N LYS A 79 -28.47 -3.31 7.89
CA LYS A 79 -28.01 -4.43 8.68
C LYS A 79 -26.58 -4.76 8.26
N LEU A 80 -25.64 -4.69 9.21
CA LEU A 80 -24.26 -5.08 8.95
C LEU A 80 -24.17 -6.58 8.73
N THR A 81 -23.38 -6.97 7.75
CA THR A 81 -23.02 -8.34 7.43
C THR A 81 -21.60 -8.63 7.90
N GLU A 82 -21.21 -9.89 8.00
CA GLU A 82 -19.81 -10.25 8.33
C GLU A 82 -18.82 -9.65 7.32
N ARG A 83 -19.23 -9.52 6.06
CA ARG A 83 -18.42 -8.86 5.04
C ARG A 83 -18.19 -7.38 5.31
N ASP A 84 -19.15 -6.68 5.90
CA ASP A 84 -18.99 -5.29 6.32
C ASP A 84 -18.04 -5.17 7.50
N HIS A 85 -18.13 -6.10 8.45
CA HIS A 85 -17.18 -6.17 9.55
C HIS A 85 -15.75 -6.38 9.01
N ASN A 86 -15.56 -7.24 8.02
CA ASN A 86 -14.26 -7.45 7.40
C ASN A 86 -13.75 -6.20 6.66
N ILE A 87 -14.63 -5.47 5.94
CA ILE A 87 -14.28 -4.17 5.35
C ILE A 87 -13.77 -3.19 6.42
N ILE A 88 -14.50 -3.08 7.53
CA ILE A 88 -14.18 -2.16 8.62
C ILE A 88 -12.86 -2.56 9.29
N ARG A 89 -12.65 -3.86 9.57
CA ARG A 89 -11.40 -4.38 10.16
C ARG A 89 -10.19 -4.13 9.25
N LEU A 90 -10.33 -4.34 7.94
CA LEU A 90 -9.25 -4.04 6.96
C LEU A 90 -8.90 -2.56 6.97
N ILE A 91 -9.89 -1.66 6.91
CA ILE A 91 -9.63 -0.22 6.95
C ILE A 91 -9.06 0.20 8.31
N HIS A 92 -9.44 -0.44 9.41
CA HIS A 92 -8.82 -0.23 10.72
C HIS A 92 -7.33 -0.57 10.68
N ARG A 93 -6.97 -1.76 10.20
CA ARG A 93 -5.59 -2.26 10.12
C ARG A 93 -4.69 -1.37 9.26
N HIS A 94 -5.17 -0.94 8.10
CA HIS A 94 -4.39 -0.16 7.14
C HIS A 94 -4.52 1.37 7.30
N ARG A 95 -5.39 1.85 8.17
CA ARG A 95 -5.73 3.27 8.38
C ARG A 95 -6.54 3.87 7.25
N PHE A 96 -6.08 3.79 6.00
CA PHE A 96 -6.79 4.19 4.78
C PHE A 96 -6.57 3.15 3.70
N LEU A 97 -7.62 2.83 2.95
CA LEU A 97 -7.55 1.93 1.80
C LEU A 97 -8.32 2.50 0.62
N ARG A 98 -7.80 2.30 -0.57
CA ARG A 98 -8.53 2.58 -1.81
C ARG A 98 -9.52 1.45 -2.10
N SER A 99 -10.63 1.77 -2.79
CA SER A 99 -11.68 0.79 -3.11
C SER A 99 -11.14 -0.46 -3.80
N HIS A 100 -10.23 -0.32 -4.76
CA HIS A 100 -9.64 -1.48 -5.45
C HIS A 100 -8.80 -2.37 -4.52
N GLN A 101 -8.13 -1.80 -3.52
CA GLN A 101 -7.37 -2.55 -2.53
C GLN A 101 -8.28 -3.40 -1.64
N ILE A 102 -9.38 -2.80 -1.16
CA ILE A 102 -10.37 -3.54 -0.37
C ILE A 102 -10.97 -4.69 -1.19
N ILE A 103 -11.26 -4.42 -2.48
CA ILE A 103 -11.77 -5.45 -3.40
C ILE A 103 -10.74 -6.57 -3.59
N ALA A 104 -9.47 -6.24 -3.80
CA ALA A 104 -8.40 -7.23 -3.99
C ALA A 104 -8.21 -8.10 -2.74
N LEU A 105 -8.27 -7.52 -1.55
CA LEU A 105 -8.10 -8.24 -0.28
C LEU A 105 -9.29 -9.15 0.06
N LEU A 106 -10.52 -8.72 -0.25
CA LEU A 106 -11.75 -9.47 0.09
C LEU A 106 -12.22 -10.43 -1.00
N GLY A 107 -11.86 -10.15 -2.25
CA GLY A 107 -12.38 -10.87 -3.40
C GLY A 107 -13.86 -10.62 -3.67
N GLY A 108 -14.38 -11.23 -4.76
CA GLY A 108 -15.78 -11.18 -5.16
C GLY A 108 -16.14 -9.99 -6.06
N SER A 109 -17.44 -9.68 -6.20
CA SER A 109 -17.93 -8.68 -7.14
C SER A 109 -17.55 -7.26 -6.76
N ALA A 110 -16.76 -6.59 -7.60
CA ALA A 110 -16.36 -5.20 -7.44
C ALA A 110 -17.57 -4.25 -7.39
N GLN A 111 -18.61 -4.51 -8.19
CA GLN A 111 -19.82 -3.71 -8.23
C GLN A 111 -20.60 -3.79 -6.90
N ASN A 112 -20.76 -5.01 -6.35
CA ASN A 112 -21.46 -5.21 -5.09
C ASN A 112 -20.70 -4.59 -3.92
N LEU A 113 -19.37 -4.74 -3.89
CA LEU A 113 -18.53 -4.11 -2.88
C LEU A 113 -18.59 -2.57 -2.98
N SER A 114 -18.52 -2.00 -4.19
CA SER A 114 -18.62 -0.55 -4.38
C SER A 114 -19.94 0.02 -3.88
N ARG A 115 -21.06 -0.68 -4.14
CA ARG A 115 -22.38 -0.32 -3.56
C ARG A 115 -22.32 -0.40 -2.03
N ARG A 116 -21.68 -1.45 -1.48
CA ARG A 116 -21.59 -1.63 -0.04
C ARG A 116 -20.73 -0.55 0.62
N PHE A 117 -19.62 -0.14 0.01
CA PHE A 117 -18.81 1.02 0.47
C PHE A 117 -19.63 2.31 0.50
N GLN A 118 -20.47 2.54 -0.50
CA GLN A 118 -21.35 3.69 -0.53
C GLN A 118 -22.34 3.68 0.63
N TRP A 119 -23.00 2.55 0.88
CA TRP A 119 -23.91 2.39 2.03
C TRP A 119 -23.20 2.63 3.36
N LEU A 120 -22.08 1.99 3.59
CA LEU A 120 -21.29 2.14 4.82
C LEU A 120 -20.84 3.60 5.02
N PHE A 121 -20.51 4.33 3.94
CA PHE A 121 -20.19 5.76 4.01
C PHE A 121 -21.41 6.58 4.44
N HIS A 122 -22.57 6.42 3.79
CA HIS A 122 -23.76 7.21 4.13
C HIS A 122 -24.27 6.91 5.53
N HIS A 123 -24.08 5.70 6.04
CA HIS A 123 -24.45 5.32 7.42
C HIS A 123 -23.40 5.72 8.48
N GLY A 124 -22.23 6.25 8.07
CA GLY A 124 -21.21 6.73 9.01
C GLY A 124 -20.25 5.68 9.53
N TYR A 125 -20.25 4.48 8.97
CA TYR A 125 -19.22 3.47 9.25
C TYR A 125 -17.90 3.73 8.52
N LEU A 126 -17.96 4.26 7.29
CA LEU A 126 -16.79 4.69 6.55
C LEU A 126 -16.76 6.21 6.39
N GLU A 127 -15.55 6.73 6.17
CA GLU A 127 -15.33 8.13 5.83
C GLU A 127 -14.55 8.24 4.53
N ARG A 128 -14.76 9.32 3.79
CA ARG A 128 -14.04 9.66 2.55
C ARG A 128 -13.26 10.94 2.78
N PRO A 129 -11.93 10.86 2.98
CA PRO A 129 -11.11 12.04 3.20
C PRO A 129 -11.30 13.09 2.11
N ARG A 130 -11.56 14.35 2.50
CA ARG A 130 -11.77 15.43 1.52
C ARG A 130 -10.51 15.78 0.74
N ALA A 131 -9.34 15.56 1.33
CA ALA A 131 -8.06 15.79 0.66
C ALA A 131 -7.89 15.06 -0.67
N GLN A 132 -8.61 13.96 -0.90
CA GLN A 132 -8.58 13.23 -2.18
C GLN A 132 -9.31 13.97 -3.31
N LEU A 133 -10.19 14.92 -3.05
CA LEU A 133 -10.91 15.66 -4.09
C LEU A 133 -9.95 16.35 -5.08
N GLN A 134 -8.82 16.87 -4.59
CA GLN A 134 -7.81 17.52 -5.41
C GLN A 134 -7.14 16.58 -6.44
N TYR A 135 -7.23 15.27 -6.25
CA TYR A 135 -6.72 14.29 -7.23
C TYR A 135 -7.73 14.03 -8.36
N TYR A 136 -9.04 14.20 -8.09
CA TYR A 136 -10.09 14.00 -9.11
C TYR A 136 -10.12 15.09 -10.17
N GLU A 137 -9.71 16.31 -9.81
CA GLU A 137 -9.67 17.44 -10.74
C GLU A 137 -8.61 17.28 -11.84
N ARG A 138 -7.56 16.47 -11.57
CA ARG A 138 -6.39 16.37 -12.46
C ARG A 138 -6.31 15.11 -13.31
N SER A 139 -6.97 14.03 -12.97
CA SER A 139 -6.68 12.71 -13.56
C SER A 139 -7.89 11.78 -13.71
N GLY A 140 -9.08 12.29 -13.92
CA GLY A 140 -10.26 11.45 -14.19
C GLY A 140 -10.74 10.59 -13.03
N SER A 141 -11.38 9.46 -13.32
CA SER A 141 -11.99 8.58 -12.31
C SER A 141 -10.96 7.79 -11.52
N GLN A 142 -10.45 8.35 -10.44
CA GLN A 142 -9.61 7.61 -9.50
C GLN A 142 -10.44 6.83 -8.48
N THR A 143 -9.83 5.77 -7.93
CA THR A 143 -10.45 4.95 -6.89
C THR A 143 -10.56 5.71 -5.57
N ILE A 144 -11.74 5.65 -4.95
CA ILE A 144 -12.02 6.36 -3.69
C ILE A 144 -11.20 5.74 -2.55
N ALA A 145 -10.54 6.58 -1.77
CA ALA A 145 -9.93 6.21 -0.51
C ALA A 145 -10.94 6.31 0.64
N TYR A 146 -10.90 5.32 1.52
CA TYR A 146 -11.76 5.21 2.69
C TYR A 146 -10.94 5.15 3.97
N GLY A 147 -11.41 5.85 5.00
CA GLY A 147 -11.02 5.69 6.39
C GLY A 147 -12.22 5.27 7.24
N LEU A 148 -12.02 5.03 8.53
CA LEU A 148 -13.10 4.71 9.44
C LEU A 148 -13.97 5.93 9.75
N GLY A 149 -15.28 5.72 9.82
CA GLY A 149 -16.25 6.66 10.34
C GLY A 149 -16.52 6.45 11.84
N ASN A 150 -17.26 7.37 12.46
CA ASN A 150 -17.51 7.33 13.91
C ASN A 150 -18.25 6.05 14.36
N LYS A 151 -19.13 5.50 13.52
CA LYS A 151 -19.90 4.29 13.87
C LYS A 151 -19.10 2.99 13.80
N SER A 152 -17.89 3.01 13.26
CA SER A 152 -17.04 1.80 13.17
C SER A 152 -16.54 1.34 14.54
N GLY A 153 -16.55 2.18 15.57
CA GLY A 153 -16.04 1.83 16.88
C GLY A 153 -16.71 0.63 17.52
N SER A 154 -18.02 0.46 17.30
CA SER A 154 -18.73 -0.73 17.77
C SER A 154 -18.24 -2.04 17.16
N VAL A 155 -17.65 -1.98 15.95
CA VAL A 155 -17.12 -3.15 15.23
C VAL A 155 -15.69 -3.48 15.66
N VAL A 156 -14.86 -2.44 15.87
CA VAL A 156 -13.43 -2.61 16.23
C VAL A 156 -13.17 -2.45 17.72
N GLN A 157 -14.22 -2.37 18.55
CA GLN A 157 -14.15 -2.28 20.03
C GLN A 157 -13.26 -1.14 20.54
N LEU A 158 -13.25 -0.02 19.83
CA LEU A 158 -12.51 1.18 20.19
C LEU A 158 -13.46 2.34 20.41
N ASN A 159 -13.07 3.30 21.26
CA ASN A 159 -13.85 4.52 21.44
C ASN A 159 -13.52 5.55 20.34
N PRO A 160 -14.39 5.71 19.32
CA PRO A 160 -14.07 6.44 18.11
C PRO A 160 -14.58 7.88 18.10
N ALA A 161 -14.87 8.48 19.25
CA ALA A 161 -15.65 9.71 19.38
C ALA A 161 -15.32 10.86 18.39
N SER A 162 -14.23 10.76 17.60
CA SER A 162 -13.87 11.79 16.62
C SER A 162 -13.16 11.25 15.37
N TRP A 163 -13.17 9.94 15.11
CA TRP A 163 -12.42 9.35 13.99
C TRP A 163 -12.92 9.82 12.62
N GLY A 164 -14.24 9.86 12.43
CA GLY A 164 -14.82 10.28 11.17
C GLY A 164 -14.46 11.72 10.82
N GLU A 165 -14.49 12.62 11.79
CA GLU A 165 -14.14 14.03 11.59
C GLU A 165 -12.64 14.19 11.30
N LYS A 166 -11.79 13.55 12.10
CA LYS A 166 -10.34 13.53 11.88
C LYS A 166 -9.99 12.94 10.49
N ASN A 167 -10.63 11.84 10.10
CA ASN A 167 -10.40 11.21 8.80
C ASN A 167 -10.95 12.04 7.63
N ARG A 168 -12.06 12.76 7.82
CA ARG A 168 -12.61 13.68 6.82
C ARG A 168 -11.71 14.89 6.59
N GLY A 169 -11.18 15.47 7.66
CA GLY A 169 -10.38 16.69 7.65
C GLY A 169 -8.88 16.47 7.47
N ILE A 170 -8.43 15.23 7.27
CA ILE A 170 -7.01 14.93 7.16
C ILE A 170 -6.36 15.66 5.99
N GLY A 171 -5.14 16.20 6.22
CA GLY A 171 -4.39 16.93 5.21
C GLY A 171 -3.87 16.02 4.08
N ARG A 172 -3.67 16.63 2.89
CA ARG A 172 -3.22 15.92 1.68
C ARG A 172 -1.88 15.20 1.87
N ILE A 173 -0.93 15.83 2.53
CA ILE A 173 0.42 15.26 2.75
C ILE A 173 0.33 13.98 3.57
N TYR A 174 -0.44 14.02 4.66
CA TYR A 174 -0.61 12.85 5.51
C TYR A 174 -1.40 11.73 4.80
N LEU A 175 -2.50 12.08 4.10
CA LEU A 175 -3.29 11.08 3.37
C LEU A 175 -2.44 10.36 2.31
N ALA A 176 -1.64 11.12 1.54
CA ALA A 176 -0.78 10.54 0.53
C ALA A 176 0.30 9.63 1.13
N HIS A 177 0.86 9.99 2.29
CA HIS A 177 1.81 9.13 3.02
C HIS A 177 1.13 7.85 3.52
N ALA A 178 -0.02 7.98 4.19
CA ALA A 178 -0.76 6.83 4.70
C ALA A 178 -1.21 5.88 3.58
N LEU A 179 -1.54 6.42 2.40
CA LEU A 179 -1.88 5.60 1.24
C LEU A 179 -0.66 4.88 0.65
N LEU A 180 0.53 5.49 0.63
CA LEU A 180 1.76 4.81 0.22
C LEU A 180 2.09 3.64 1.17
N VAL A 181 1.97 3.85 2.48
CA VAL A 181 2.12 2.76 3.46
C VAL A 181 1.13 1.63 3.17
N SER A 182 -0.13 1.96 2.88
CA SER A 182 -1.16 0.98 2.56
C SER A 182 -0.90 0.27 1.24
N ASP A 183 -0.38 0.98 0.22
CA ASP A 183 -0.02 0.40 -1.08
C ASP A 183 1.03 -0.70 -0.90
N VAL A 184 2.07 -0.45 -0.08
CA VAL A 184 3.11 -1.44 0.23
C VAL A 184 2.53 -2.62 1.00
N MET A 185 1.79 -2.36 2.07
CA MET A 185 1.27 -3.43 2.93
C MET A 185 0.25 -4.32 2.21
N VAL A 186 -0.62 -3.75 1.37
CA VAL A 186 -1.59 -4.51 0.58
C VAL A 186 -0.89 -5.35 -0.50
N ALA A 187 0.10 -4.76 -1.20
CA ALA A 187 0.87 -5.50 -2.20
C ALA A 187 1.62 -6.68 -1.54
N LEU A 188 2.19 -6.46 -0.36
CA LEU A 188 2.87 -7.50 0.42
C LEU A 188 1.88 -8.59 0.88
N GLU A 189 0.71 -8.20 1.41
CA GLU A 189 -0.30 -9.17 1.85
C GLU A 189 -0.80 -10.05 0.70
N LEU A 190 -1.02 -9.45 -0.49
CA LEU A 190 -1.40 -10.20 -1.68
C LEU A 190 -0.29 -11.12 -2.19
N ALA A 191 0.97 -10.68 -2.13
CA ALA A 191 2.14 -11.51 -2.46
C ALA A 191 2.25 -12.69 -1.49
N CYS A 192 2.17 -12.44 -0.18
CA CYS A 192 2.23 -13.48 0.84
C CYS A 192 1.16 -14.56 0.65
N ARG A 193 -0.09 -14.13 0.31
CA ARG A 193 -1.18 -15.08 0.02
C ARG A 193 -0.89 -15.97 -1.19
N ARG A 194 -0.24 -15.43 -2.24
CA ARG A 194 0.13 -16.24 -3.43
C ARG A 194 1.21 -17.26 -3.14
N HIS A 195 2.18 -16.91 -2.30
CA HIS A 195 3.33 -17.75 -1.98
C HIS A 195 3.14 -18.61 -0.71
N GLY A 196 1.96 -18.58 -0.08
CA GLY A 196 1.70 -19.35 1.14
C GLY A 196 2.50 -18.86 2.36
N ILE A 197 2.99 -17.61 2.33
CA ILE A 197 3.73 -16.98 3.42
C ILE A 197 2.74 -16.31 4.38
N ARG A 198 3.00 -16.42 5.67
CA ARG A 198 2.21 -15.72 6.69
C ARG A 198 2.78 -14.33 6.93
N LEU A 199 1.98 -13.31 6.65
CA LEU A 199 2.25 -11.93 7.06
C LEU A 199 1.70 -11.71 8.47
N LEU A 200 2.58 -11.42 9.42
CA LEU A 200 2.23 -11.04 10.79
C LEU A 200 2.24 -9.52 10.91
N HIS A 201 1.11 -8.93 11.23
CA HIS A 201 1.00 -7.50 11.51
C HIS A 201 1.45 -7.18 12.94
N GLU A 202 1.63 -5.89 13.27
CA GLU A 202 2.16 -5.42 14.55
C GLU A 202 1.37 -5.97 15.75
N ASP A 203 0.04 -6.06 15.64
CA ASP A 203 -0.86 -6.62 16.65
C ASP A 203 -0.72 -8.14 16.86
N GLU A 204 -0.11 -8.86 15.89
CA GLU A 204 0.14 -10.30 15.93
C GLU A 204 1.56 -10.64 16.39
N LEU A 205 2.45 -9.64 16.53
CA LEU A 205 3.87 -9.86 16.89
C LEU A 205 4.10 -10.07 18.39
N ASN A 206 3.12 -9.80 19.25
CA ASN A 206 3.24 -9.89 20.70
C ASN A 206 4.47 -9.15 21.26
N LEU A 207 4.71 -7.94 20.75
CA LEU A 207 5.82 -7.12 21.18
C LEU A 207 5.62 -6.62 22.63
N PRO A 208 6.69 -6.49 23.43
CA PRO A 208 6.60 -6.01 24.81
C PRO A 208 6.18 -4.54 24.92
N ILE A 209 6.22 -3.79 23.82
CA ILE A 209 5.82 -2.38 23.75
C ILE A 209 4.51 -2.27 22.96
N GLN A 210 3.54 -1.53 23.51
CA GLN A 210 2.26 -1.31 22.83
C GLN A 210 2.40 -0.39 21.60
N ALA A 211 1.57 -0.61 20.61
CA ALA A 211 1.46 0.25 19.42
C ALA A 211 0.95 1.67 19.77
N PRO A 212 1.43 2.74 19.11
CA PRO A 212 2.44 2.70 18.04
C PRO A 212 3.85 2.48 18.59
N LEU A 213 4.62 1.62 17.93
CA LEU A 213 5.96 1.29 18.34
C LEU A 213 6.86 2.52 18.29
N TYR A 214 7.40 2.91 19.43
CA TYR A 214 8.29 4.06 19.59
C TYR A 214 9.42 3.75 20.55
N TRP A 215 10.66 4.10 20.18
CA TRP A 215 11.78 4.02 21.08
C TRP A 215 12.79 5.13 20.83
N ARG A 216 13.75 5.29 21.73
CA ARG A 216 14.85 6.23 21.59
C ARG A 216 16.19 5.51 21.64
N VAL A 217 17.10 5.96 20.80
CA VAL A 217 18.49 5.47 20.76
C VAL A 217 19.46 6.63 20.87
N LYS A 218 20.61 6.36 21.47
CA LYS A 218 21.73 7.28 21.52
C LYS A 218 22.69 6.91 20.39
N ILE A 219 22.94 7.84 19.47
CA ILE A 219 23.95 7.68 18.44
C ILE A 219 25.33 8.05 18.97
N ARG A 220 26.38 7.88 18.17
CA ARG A 220 27.78 7.96 18.64
C ARG A 220 28.18 9.33 19.18
N ASP A 221 27.69 10.41 18.59
CA ASP A 221 27.93 11.78 19.06
C ASP A 221 27.19 12.13 20.36
N GLY A 222 26.47 11.15 20.93
CA GLY A 222 25.68 11.35 22.13
C GLY A 222 24.26 11.82 21.90
N THR A 223 23.88 12.19 20.68
CA THR A 223 22.55 12.68 20.32
C THR A 223 21.52 11.55 20.51
N LYS A 224 20.38 11.87 21.13
CA LYS A 224 19.25 10.94 21.27
C LYS A 224 18.30 11.13 20.10
N LEU A 225 18.06 10.08 19.35
CA LEU A 225 17.11 10.02 18.24
C LEU A 225 15.90 9.16 18.59
N GLY A 226 14.70 9.65 18.27
CA GLY A 226 13.48 8.87 18.33
C GLY A 226 13.26 8.10 17.03
N VAL A 227 12.73 6.88 17.14
CA VAL A 227 12.36 6.03 16.01
C VAL A 227 10.88 5.70 16.11
N ILE A 228 10.15 5.95 15.04
CA ILE A 228 8.76 5.56 14.84
C ILE A 228 8.67 5.01 13.43
N PRO A 229 8.64 3.68 13.23
CA PRO A 229 8.42 3.09 11.92
C PRO A 229 7.01 3.40 11.40
N ASP A 230 6.86 3.49 10.10
CA ASP A 230 5.53 3.65 9.49
C ASP A 230 4.68 2.38 9.67
N ARG A 231 5.31 1.19 9.65
CA ARG A 231 4.73 -0.10 10.04
C ARG A 231 5.81 -1.04 10.57
N VAL A 232 5.38 -1.95 11.43
CA VAL A 232 6.16 -3.10 11.87
C VAL A 232 5.41 -4.36 11.46
N PHE A 233 6.11 -5.32 10.88
CA PHE A 233 5.53 -6.60 10.48
C PHE A 233 6.60 -7.69 10.45
N ALA A 234 6.18 -8.95 10.36
CA ALA A 234 7.08 -10.06 10.08
C ALA A 234 6.54 -10.95 8.97
N LEU A 235 7.45 -11.59 8.26
CA LEU A 235 7.16 -12.68 7.33
C LEU A 235 7.58 -13.99 7.96
N GLU A 236 6.63 -14.93 8.01
CA GLU A 236 6.84 -16.27 8.55
C GLU A 236 6.65 -17.30 7.44
N TYR A 237 7.68 -18.08 7.17
CA TYR A 237 7.71 -19.05 6.08
C TYR A 237 8.56 -20.26 6.43
N ALA A 238 8.35 -21.39 5.75
CA ALA A 238 9.20 -22.55 5.84
C ALA A 238 10.44 -22.37 4.94
N ASP A 239 11.62 -22.58 5.48
CA ASP A 239 12.87 -22.60 4.70
C ASP A 239 13.02 -23.92 3.90
N GLN A 240 14.15 -24.07 3.20
CA GLN A 240 14.47 -25.25 2.40
C GLN A 240 14.48 -26.56 3.20
N ASN A 241 14.68 -26.48 4.52
CA ASN A 241 14.69 -27.62 5.44
C ASN A 241 13.33 -27.83 6.12
N GLY A 242 12.30 -27.08 5.73
CA GLY A 242 10.99 -27.11 6.36
C GLY A 242 10.93 -26.43 7.74
N GLN A 243 11.99 -25.73 8.16
CA GLN A 243 12.00 -25.02 9.43
C GLN A 243 11.31 -23.65 9.29
N VAL A 244 10.48 -23.31 10.28
CA VAL A 244 9.78 -22.02 10.29
C VAL A 244 10.77 -20.91 10.60
N GLN A 245 10.95 -20.03 9.62
CA GLN A 245 11.74 -18.80 9.73
C GLN A 245 10.80 -17.61 9.93
N ARG A 246 11.25 -16.65 10.74
CA ARG A 246 10.54 -15.38 10.95
C ARG A 246 11.52 -14.22 10.78
N VAL A 247 11.21 -13.34 9.82
CA VAL A 247 11.99 -12.13 9.55
C VAL A 247 11.13 -10.91 9.83
N HIS A 248 11.62 -10.01 10.70
CA HIS A 248 10.92 -8.77 11.06
C HIS A 248 11.36 -7.62 10.18
N TYR A 249 10.43 -6.74 9.87
CA TYR A 249 10.64 -5.56 9.05
C TYR A 249 10.09 -4.30 9.72
N PHE A 250 10.86 -3.23 9.60
CA PHE A 250 10.39 -1.86 9.83
C PHE A 250 10.20 -1.20 8.46
N LEU A 251 8.98 -0.83 8.15
CA LEU A 251 8.65 -0.14 6.89
C LEU A 251 8.84 1.37 7.06
N GLU A 252 9.47 1.97 6.07
CA GLU A 252 9.58 3.41 5.88
C GLU A 252 9.08 3.79 4.48
N ALA A 253 7.95 4.50 4.41
CA ALA A 253 7.37 5.00 3.17
C ALA A 253 7.86 6.44 2.91
N ASP A 254 8.89 6.57 2.08
CA ASP A 254 9.50 7.87 1.79
C ASP A 254 8.88 8.53 0.55
N ARG A 255 8.16 9.61 0.74
CA ARG A 255 7.56 10.39 -0.35
C ARG A 255 8.51 11.42 -0.99
N GLY A 256 9.79 11.40 -0.65
CA GLY A 256 10.77 12.36 -1.15
C GLY A 256 10.58 13.80 -0.65
N THR A 257 9.67 14.04 0.30
CA THR A 257 9.40 15.38 0.85
C THR A 257 10.40 15.81 1.92
N MET A 258 11.13 14.84 2.46
CA MET A 258 12.19 15.09 3.45
C MET A 258 13.56 15.05 2.75
N PRO A 259 14.49 15.99 3.01
CA PRO A 259 15.86 15.87 2.53
C PRO A 259 16.52 14.58 2.99
N VAL A 260 17.37 13.98 2.14
CA VAL A 260 18.12 12.78 2.53
C VAL A 260 19.15 13.13 3.58
N VAL A 261 19.97 14.15 3.32
CA VAL A 261 21.03 14.63 4.21
C VAL A 261 20.81 16.10 4.53
N ARG A 262 21.21 16.53 5.70
CA ARG A 262 21.27 17.93 6.11
C ARG A 262 22.60 18.19 6.81
N GLU A 263 23.12 19.41 6.71
CA GLU A 263 24.35 19.84 7.37
C GLU A 263 24.29 19.66 8.89
N LYS A 264 23.18 20.05 9.50
CA LYS A 264 22.98 19.93 10.95
C LYS A 264 22.13 18.71 11.27
N LEU A 265 22.66 17.76 12.03
CA LEU A 265 21.95 16.55 12.45
C LEU A 265 20.70 16.87 13.29
N ALA A 266 20.61 18.03 13.92
CA ALA A 266 19.41 18.50 14.62
C ALA A 266 18.19 18.63 13.68
N GLN A 267 18.41 18.92 12.40
CA GLN A 267 17.35 19.07 11.41
C GLN A 267 16.86 17.71 10.90
N THR A 268 15.56 17.60 10.65
CA THR A 268 14.93 16.38 10.16
C THR A 268 15.45 15.99 8.77
N SER A 269 15.98 14.78 8.62
CA SER A 269 16.46 14.19 7.37
C SER A 269 16.29 12.67 7.38
N PHE A 270 16.34 12.03 6.22
CA PHE A 270 16.28 10.58 6.16
C PHE A 270 17.52 9.91 6.77
N CYS A 271 18.69 10.56 6.64
CA CYS A 271 19.94 10.11 7.26
C CYS A 271 19.80 9.91 8.78
N ARG A 272 19.01 10.74 9.47
CA ARG A 272 18.73 10.53 10.90
C ARG A 272 18.01 9.20 11.17
N LYS A 273 17.10 8.78 10.29
CA LYS A 273 16.43 7.46 10.40
C LYS A 273 17.46 6.34 10.24
N LEU A 274 18.35 6.45 9.23
CA LEU A 274 19.41 5.47 9.00
C LEU A 274 20.31 5.32 10.24
N LEU A 275 20.82 6.44 10.79
CA LEU A 275 21.63 6.47 12.00
C LEU A 275 20.89 5.88 13.22
N ALA A 276 19.60 6.17 13.35
CA ALA A 276 18.80 5.66 14.45
C ALA A 276 18.60 4.14 14.37
N TYR A 277 18.37 3.59 13.17
CA TYR A 277 18.29 2.14 12.97
C TYR A 277 19.65 1.45 13.11
N GLU A 278 20.75 2.07 12.62
CA GLU A 278 22.11 1.59 12.87
C GLU A 278 22.37 1.49 14.38
N ALA A 279 22.04 2.54 15.13
CA ALA A 279 22.21 2.57 16.58
C ALA A 279 21.30 1.54 17.28
N THR A 280 20.04 1.39 16.82
CA THR A 280 19.10 0.36 17.35
C THR A 280 19.70 -1.04 17.23
N TRP A 281 20.26 -1.35 16.06
CA TRP A 281 20.93 -2.62 15.81
C TRP A 281 22.22 -2.75 16.65
N GLY A 282 23.09 -1.73 16.58
CA GLY A 282 24.40 -1.76 17.20
C GLY A 282 24.39 -1.78 18.72
N THR A 283 23.34 -1.25 19.36
CA THR A 283 23.14 -1.28 20.82
C THR A 283 22.22 -2.42 21.26
N MET A 284 21.78 -3.29 20.36
CA MET A 284 20.89 -4.42 20.63
C MET A 284 19.53 -4.03 21.26
N VAL A 285 19.07 -2.79 21.06
CA VAL A 285 17.78 -2.31 21.55
C VAL A 285 16.62 -3.13 20.97
N HIS A 286 16.73 -3.56 19.71
CA HIS A 286 15.76 -4.42 19.06
C HIS A 286 15.54 -5.74 19.78
N GLN A 287 16.57 -6.32 20.41
CA GLN A 287 16.43 -7.55 21.19
C GLN A 287 15.96 -7.28 22.61
N ARG A 288 16.64 -6.35 23.32
CA ARG A 288 16.42 -6.12 24.75
C ARG A 288 15.09 -5.46 25.07
N HIS A 289 14.66 -4.52 24.22
CA HIS A 289 13.46 -3.71 24.48
C HIS A 289 12.28 -4.06 23.56
N LEU A 290 12.55 -4.51 22.31
CA LEU A 290 11.50 -4.80 21.36
C LEU A 290 11.20 -6.30 21.24
N GLY A 291 12.04 -7.18 21.82
CA GLY A 291 11.89 -8.62 21.70
C GLY A 291 12.08 -9.16 20.27
N ILE A 292 12.68 -8.35 19.39
CA ILE A 292 12.89 -8.68 17.98
C ILE A 292 14.31 -9.23 17.79
N PRO A 293 14.48 -10.52 17.42
CA PRO A 293 15.83 -11.12 17.33
C PRO A 293 16.68 -10.51 16.21
N ARG A 294 16.05 -10.30 15.03
CA ARG A 294 16.64 -9.72 13.82
C ARG A 294 15.60 -8.89 13.10
N PHE A 295 16.03 -7.82 12.44
CA PHE A 295 15.14 -6.99 11.63
C PHE A 295 15.86 -6.48 10.38
N ARG A 296 15.05 -6.06 9.40
CA ARG A 296 15.47 -5.26 8.26
C ARG A 296 14.61 -4.00 8.17
N VAL A 297 15.12 -2.97 7.53
CA VAL A 297 14.39 -1.72 7.25
C VAL A 297 14.06 -1.70 5.78
N LEU A 298 12.78 -1.77 5.47
CA LEU A 298 12.25 -1.76 4.12
C LEU A 298 11.82 -0.35 3.75
N THR A 299 12.47 0.26 2.76
CA THR A 299 12.15 1.62 2.33
C THR A 299 11.62 1.62 0.92
N VAL A 300 10.40 2.12 0.74
CA VAL A 300 9.80 2.39 -0.58
C VAL A 300 9.75 3.90 -0.79
N THR A 301 10.32 4.37 -1.91
CA THR A 301 10.40 5.78 -2.25
C THR A 301 9.87 6.08 -3.65
N THR A 302 9.84 7.36 -4.05
CA THR A 302 9.14 7.84 -5.24
C THR A 302 9.87 7.59 -6.57
N SER A 303 11.19 7.38 -6.56
CA SER A 303 11.97 7.25 -7.80
C SER A 303 13.30 6.54 -7.60
N ALA A 304 13.84 5.97 -8.69
CA ALA A 304 15.17 5.35 -8.72
C ALA A 304 16.30 6.36 -8.35
N ALA A 305 16.18 7.64 -8.75
CA ALA A 305 17.12 8.67 -8.36
C ALA A 305 17.12 8.87 -6.83
N ARG A 306 15.95 8.82 -6.21
CA ARG A 306 15.81 8.91 -4.76
C ARG A 306 16.40 7.69 -4.07
N VAL A 307 16.19 6.48 -4.61
CA VAL A 307 16.84 5.25 -4.12
C VAL A 307 18.35 5.40 -4.12
N LYS A 308 18.94 5.90 -5.22
CA LYS A 308 20.39 6.17 -5.29
C LYS A 308 20.85 7.11 -4.17
N SER A 309 20.16 8.23 -3.97
CA SER A 309 20.51 9.18 -2.90
C SER A 309 20.40 8.56 -1.49
N LEU A 310 19.46 7.64 -1.28
CA LEU A 310 19.32 6.90 -0.02
C LEU A 310 20.46 5.88 0.18
N LEU A 311 20.87 5.20 -0.89
CA LEU A 311 22.03 4.30 -0.88
C LEU A 311 23.32 5.05 -0.60
N ASP A 312 23.51 6.21 -1.24
CA ASP A 312 24.68 7.09 -1.01
C ASP A 312 24.73 7.53 0.47
N ALA A 313 23.58 7.89 1.06
CA ALA A 313 23.51 8.22 2.48
C ALA A 313 23.76 6.99 3.37
N CYS A 314 23.25 5.81 2.98
CA CYS A 314 23.46 4.57 3.70
C CYS A 314 24.95 4.16 3.69
N SER A 315 25.66 4.37 2.60
CA SER A 315 27.11 4.08 2.49
C SER A 315 27.98 4.86 3.47
N GLN A 316 27.48 5.99 3.99
CA GLN A 316 28.17 6.80 5.01
C GLN A 316 28.02 6.25 6.43
N LEU A 317 27.16 5.25 6.65
CA LEU A 317 27.09 4.56 7.93
C LEU A 317 28.39 3.79 8.18
N GLN A 318 28.70 3.56 9.44
CA GLN A 318 29.91 2.81 9.76
C GLN A 318 29.69 1.29 9.73
N ARG A 319 28.43 0.86 9.91
CA ARG A 319 28.05 -0.56 9.99
C ARG A 319 26.56 -0.75 9.70
N GLY A 320 26.14 -2.01 9.62
CA GLY A 320 24.71 -2.31 9.51
C GLY A 320 24.09 -2.02 8.13
N HIS A 321 24.89 -1.79 7.08
CA HIS A 321 24.42 -1.51 5.72
C HIS A 321 23.41 -2.55 5.21
N GLY A 322 23.62 -3.84 5.54
CA GLY A 322 22.74 -4.93 5.15
C GLY A 322 21.36 -4.94 5.83
N LEU A 323 21.12 -4.05 6.80
CA LEU A 323 19.80 -3.87 7.40
C LEU A 323 18.81 -3.23 6.44
N PHE A 324 19.31 -2.39 5.50
CA PHE A 324 18.47 -1.50 4.70
C PHE A 324 18.22 -2.07 3.32
N LEU A 325 16.95 -2.09 2.95
CA LEU A 325 16.45 -2.50 1.63
C LEU A 325 15.68 -1.33 1.02
N PHE A 326 16.00 -0.99 -0.23
CA PHE A 326 15.42 0.15 -0.91
C PHE A 326 14.81 -0.27 -2.25
N ALA A 327 13.65 0.30 -2.56
CA ALA A 327 13.04 0.23 -3.89
C ALA A 327 12.23 1.52 -4.15
N ASP A 328 11.98 1.82 -5.42
CA ASP A 328 11.03 2.87 -5.77
C ASP A 328 9.61 2.29 -5.94
N GLU A 329 8.61 3.17 -6.07
CA GLU A 329 7.19 2.80 -6.19
C GLU A 329 6.89 1.84 -7.36
N SER A 330 7.78 1.69 -8.34
CA SER A 330 7.58 0.76 -9.45
C SER A 330 7.55 -0.69 -8.98
N VAL A 331 8.17 -1.00 -7.83
CA VAL A 331 8.14 -2.32 -7.20
C VAL A 331 6.71 -2.77 -6.88
N LEU A 332 5.80 -1.82 -6.60
CA LEU A 332 4.39 -2.11 -6.29
C LEU A 332 3.58 -2.68 -7.47
N ARG A 333 4.15 -2.61 -8.68
CA ARG A 333 3.55 -3.20 -9.89
C ARG A 333 3.97 -4.67 -10.09
N ARG A 334 4.88 -5.17 -9.27
CA ARG A 334 5.40 -6.53 -9.30
C ARG A 334 4.94 -7.30 -8.06
N ASP A 335 5.20 -8.58 -8.03
CA ASP A 335 5.16 -9.33 -6.79
C ASP A 335 6.29 -8.87 -5.88
N LEU A 336 5.98 -8.43 -4.67
CA LEU A 336 6.99 -7.88 -3.76
C LEU A 336 7.95 -8.95 -3.23
N LEU A 337 7.56 -10.22 -3.24
CA LEU A 337 8.41 -11.33 -2.81
C LEU A 337 9.36 -11.77 -3.91
N ASP A 338 8.93 -11.67 -5.18
CA ASP A 338 9.78 -11.92 -6.37
C ASP A 338 10.65 -10.71 -6.72
N ALA A 339 10.33 -9.54 -6.15
CA ALA A 339 11.05 -8.31 -6.46
C ALA A 339 12.45 -8.32 -5.85
N VAL A 340 13.39 -7.77 -6.62
CA VAL A 340 14.77 -7.56 -6.18
C VAL A 340 14.90 -6.17 -5.55
N TRP A 341 15.34 -6.15 -4.31
CA TRP A 341 15.56 -4.94 -3.53
C TRP A 341 17.03 -4.53 -3.52
N GLN A 342 17.30 -3.25 -3.65
CA GLN A 342 18.66 -2.73 -3.51
C GLN A 342 19.04 -2.72 -2.03
N CYS A 343 20.10 -3.45 -1.69
CA CYS A 343 20.59 -3.51 -0.32
C CYS A 343 21.55 -2.35 -0.04
N GLY A 344 21.51 -1.78 1.14
CA GLY A 344 22.46 -0.76 1.55
C GLY A 344 23.93 -1.22 1.61
N LYS A 345 24.19 -2.54 1.60
CA LYS A 345 25.51 -3.10 1.35
C LYS A 345 25.84 -2.93 -0.14
N ALA A 346 26.98 -2.31 -0.42
CA ALA A 346 27.37 -1.92 -1.79
C ALA A 346 27.19 -3.05 -2.81
N ALA A 347 26.62 -2.71 -3.97
CA ALA A 347 26.40 -3.57 -5.13
C ALA A 347 25.68 -4.89 -4.84
N SER A 348 24.88 -4.96 -3.76
CA SER A 348 24.14 -6.17 -3.45
C SER A 348 22.62 -5.98 -3.64
N LEU A 349 22.03 -7.04 -4.15
CA LEU A 349 20.58 -7.17 -4.29
C LEU A 349 20.10 -8.19 -3.24
N SER A 350 18.86 -8.05 -2.81
CA SER A 350 18.28 -8.96 -1.81
C SER A 350 16.80 -9.21 -2.10
N ALA A 351 16.36 -10.43 -1.90
CA ALA A 351 14.95 -10.76 -1.75
C ALA A 351 14.49 -10.47 -0.32
N LEU A 352 13.19 -10.38 -0.11
CA LEU A 352 12.62 -10.24 1.24
C LEU A 352 12.73 -11.56 2.01
N VAL A 353 12.55 -12.70 1.33
CA VAL A 353 12.60 -14.03 1.90
C VAL A 353 13.43 -14.96 0.99
N ASP A 354 14.09 -15.93 1.60
CA ASP A 354 14.85 -16.94 0.87
C ASP A 354 13.93 -18.14 0.59
N LEU A 355 13.14 -18.05 -0.48
CA LEU A 355 12.26 -19.14 -0.90
C LEU A 355 12.97 -20.09 -1.86
N PRO A 356 12.77 -21.41 -1.76
CA PRO A 356 13.45 -22.41 -2.58
C PRO A 356 13.27 -22.22 -4.09
N ASP A 357 12.08 -21.74 -4.51
CA ASP A 357 11.74 -21.59 -5.93
C ASP A 357 12.09 -20.21 -6.52
N LEU A 358 12.34 -19.19 -5.71
CA LEU A 358 12.75 -17.86 -6.16
C LEU A 358 14.21 -17.81 -6.61
N ALA A 359 15.05 -18.72 -6.11
CA ALA A 359 16.45 -18.81 -6.50
C ALA A 359 16.67 -19.23 -7.98
N LYS A 360 15.66 -19.83 -8.63
CA LYS A 360 15.76 -20.32 -10.00
C LYS A 360 15.38 -19.31 -11.07
N SER A 361 14.71 -18.23 -10.75
CA SER A 361 14.23 -17.22 -11.72
C SER A 361 15.22 -16.08 -12.01
N HIS A 362 16.34 -16.01 -11.27
CA HIS A 362 17.33 -14.93 -11.40
C HIS A 362 18.63 -15.34 -12.13
N VAL A 363 18.69 -16.54 -12.70
CA VAL A 363 19.87 -17.09 -13.43
C VAL A 363 19.52 -17.40 -14.89
N SER A 364 18.75 -16.55 -15.55
CA SER A 364 18.56 -16.67 -17.02
C SER A 364 18.62 -15.28 -17.66
#